data_eb9fe7a502091ce8c569785f11d3b75c
#
_entry.id   eb9fe7a502091ce8c569785f11d3b75c
#
_cell.length_a   1.000
_cell.length_b   1.000
_cell.length_c   1.000
_cell.angle_alpha   90.00
_cell.angle_beta   90.00
_cell.angle_gamma   90.00
#
_symmetry.space_group_name_H-M   'P 1'
#
loop_
_entity.id
_entity.type
_entity.pdbx_description
1 polymer ?
#
loop_
_entity_poly.entity_id
_entity_poly.type
_entity_poly.pdbx_seq_one_letter_code
_entity_poly.pdbx_strand_id
1 'polypeptide(L)'
;MSNLFLKRVGFSMVLGMASLQAMAASSDDFVDAATEAGIAEVVTGKLALDKSKDPQIKTFAQQMVTDHTQANQKLGDIARKLDISVPDEAALTEKVKKMILKWRDESFDRSYVNNQVEAHEKAVELFRKEAASSDKAELKAFAGETLPKLEEHLKHAKELQAKHGQ
;
A
#
# COMPACT_ATOMS: atom_id res chain seq x y z
N MET A 1 -35.28 -10.63 -79.21
CA MET A 1 -35.86 -10.62 -77.87
C MET A 1 -34.77 -11.10 -76.92
N SER A 2 -34.13 -10.18 -76.31
CA SER A 2 -32.91 -10.44 -75.55
C SER A 2 -33.13 -9.99 -74.10
N ASN A 3 -33.24 -10.94 -73.17
CA ASN A 3 -33.45 -10.65 -71.74
C ASN A 3 -32.10 -10.50 -71.05
N LEU A 4 -31.80 -9.27 -70.66
CA LEU A 4 -30.62 -8.95 -69.90
C LEU A 4 -30.89 -9.14 -68.39
N PHE A 5 -30.28 -10.23 -67.81
CA PHE A 5 -30.30 -10.48 -66.38
C PHE A 5 -29.24 -9.65 -65.66
N LEU A 6 -29.68 -8.62 -64.92
CA LEU A 6 -28.82 -7.79 -64.11
C LEU A 6 -28.56 -8.51 -62.73
N LYS A 7 -27.38 -9.10 -62.56
CA LYS A 7 -26.95 -9.68 -61.29
C LYS A 7 -26.58 -8.53 -60.33
N ARG A 8 -27.40 -8.33 -59.31
CA ARG A 8 -27.07 -7.47 -58.17
C ARG A 8 -26.11 -8.21 -57.26
N VAL A 9 -24.85 -7.77 -57.22
CA VAL A 9 -23.86 -8.20 -56.23
C VAL A 9 -24.11 -7.37 -54.97
N GLY A 10 -24.66 -8.03 -53.94
CA GLY A 10 -24.81 -7.43 -52.63
C GLY A 10 -23.45 -7.47 -51.89
N PHE A 11 -22.88 -6.28 -51.68
CA PHE A 11 -21.69 -6.10 -50.86
C PHE A 11 -22.14 -5.99 -49.38
N SER A 12 -22.08 -7.12 -48.67
CA SER A 12 -22.32 -7.15 -47.22
C SER A 12 -21.11 -6.66 -46.49
N MET A 13 -21.15 -5.42 -46.01
CA MET A 13 -20.12 -4.81 -45.16
C MET A 13 -20.33 -5.35 -43.74
N VAL A 14 -19.54 -6.35 -43.35
CA VAL A 14 -19.48 -6.82 -41.96
C VAL A 14 -18.69 -5.80 -41.16
N LEU A 15 -19.43 -4.96 -40.40
CA LEU A 15 -18.84 -4.03 -39.46
C LEU A 15 -18.40 -4.83 -38.21
N GLY A 16 -17.12 -5.24 -38.18
CA GLY A 16 -16.52 -5.85 -37.02
C GLY A 16 -16.44 -4.84 -35.86
N MET A 17 -17.37 -4.90 -34.93
CA MET A 17 -17.22 -4.22 -33.65
C MET A 17 -16.11 -4.93 -32.87
N ALA A 18 -14.90 -4.36 -32.88
CA ALA A 18 -13.86 -4.71 -31.93
C ALA A 18 -14.32 -4.19 -30.54
N SER A 19 -14.86 -5.07 -29.74
CA SER A 19 -15.13 -4.81 -28.31
C SER A 19 -13.78 -4.61 -27.63
N LEU A 20 -13.41 -3.36 -27.33
CA LEU A 20 -12.38 -3.08 -26.34
C LEU A 20 -12.93 -3.58 -24.99
N GLN A 21 -12.57 -4.79 -24.60
CA GLN A 21 -12.72 -5.22 -23.21
C GLN A 21 -11.66 -4.46 -22.41
N ALA A 22 -12.09 -3.45 -21.66
CA ALA A 22 -11.26 -2.88 -20.61
C ALA A 22 -10.99 -4.01 -19.60
N MET A 23 -9.78 -4.53 -19.59
CA MET A 23 -9.36 -5.48 -18.55
C MET A 23 -9.34 -4.68 -17.24
N ALA A 24 -10.18 -5.09 -16.28
CA ALA A 24 -10.11 -4.54 -14.93
C ALA A 24 -8.73 -4.91 -14.34
N ALA A 25 -8.10 -3.94 -13.65
CA ALA A 25 -6.86 -4.20 -12.94
C ALA A 25 -7.04 -5.35 -11.94
N SER A 26 -6.04 -6.23 -11.84
CA SER A 26 -6.07 -7.36 -10.90
C SER A 26 -5.80 -6.88 -9.48
N SER A 27 -6.32 -7.57 -8.46
CA SER A 27 -5.92 -7.37 -7.06
C SER A 27 -4.65 -8.16 -6.75
N ASP A 28 -3.89 -7.72 -5.74
CA ASP A 28 -2.70 -8.39 -5.24
C ASP A 28 -2.62 -8.21 -3.71
N ASP A 29 -2.62 -9.34 -2.99
CA ASP A 29 -2.68 -9.34 -1.52
C ASP A 29 -1.52 -8.60 -0.87
N PHE A 30 -0.31 -8.67 -1.45
CA PHE A 30 0.84 -7.94 -0.94
C PHE A 30 0.67 -6.44 -1.16
N VAL A 31 0.29 -6.01 -2.37
CA VAL A 31 0.06 -4.60 -2.69
C VAL A 31 -1.01 -4.01 -1.78
N ASP A 32 -2.11 -4.74 -1.56
CA ASP A 32 -3.20 -4.30 -0.69
C ASP A 32 -2.74 -4.14 0.76
N ALA A 33 -2.11 -5.17 1.33
CA ALA A 33 -1.65 -5.15 2.71
C ALA A 33 -0.52 -4.14 2.96
N ALA A 34 0.46 -4.05 2.05
CA ALA A 34 1.55 -3.11 2.17
C ALA A 34 1.10 -1.65 2.04
N THR A 35 0.13 -1.37 1.13
CA THR A 35 -0.47 -0.04 0.98
C THR A 35 -1.24 0.35 2.24
N GLU A 36 -2.08 -0.54 2.78
CA GLU A 36 -2.83 -0.28 4.01
C GLU A 36 -1.87 0.02 5.18
N ALA A 37 -0.85 -0.82 5.38
CA ALA A 37 0.16 -0.62 6.41
C ALA A 37 0.89 0.71 6.24
N GLY A 38 1.39 1.00 5.05
CA GLY A 38 2.14 2.23 4.79
C GLY A 38 1.32 3.51 4.98
N ILE A 39 0.03 3.51 4.62
CA ILE A 39 -0.88 4.64 4.89
C ILE A 39 -1.09 4.78 6.40
N ALA A 40 -1.26 3.67 7.13
CA ALA A 40 -1.41 3.70 8.57
C ALA A 40 -0.20 4.35 9.26
N GLU A 41 1.03 4.03 8.81
CA GLU A 41 2.26 4.63 9.33
C GLU A 41 2.34 6.13 9.07
N VAL A 42 1.96 6.59 7.89
CA VAL A 42 1.93 8.03 7.59
C VAL A 42 0.90 8.77 8.46
N VAL A 43 -0.30 8.20 8.63
CA VAL A 43 -1.38 8.83 9.43
C VAL A 43 -1.03 8.85 10.92
N THR A 44 -0.57 7.74 11.47
CA THR A 44 -0.21 7.64 12.90
C THR A 44 1.05 8.45 13.22
N GLY A 45 2.03 8.47 12.30
CA GLY A 45 3.22 9.30 12.43
C GLY A 45 2.90 10.80 12.47
N LYS A 46 2.04 11.29 11.56
CA LYS A 46 1.56 12.68 11.60
C LYS A 46 0.86 13.01 12.91
N LEU A 47 0.06 12.08 13.43
CA LEU A 47 -0.59 12.25 14.71
C LEU A 47 0.42 12.29 15.87
N ALA A 48 1.45 11.46 15.84
CA ALA A 48 2.51 11.46 16.86
C ALA A 48 3.33 12.77 16.85
N LEU A 49 3.57 13.35 15.68
CA LEU A 49 4.19 14.67 15.57
C LEU A 49 3.37 15.78 16.25
N ASP A 50 2.04 15.67 16.16
CA ASP A 50 1.10 16.62 16.79
C ASP A 50 0.95 16.39 18.30
N LYS A 51 0.76 15.16 18.74
CA LYS A 51 0.35 14.80 20.10
C LYS A 51 1.49 14.58 21.08
N SER A 52 2.58 13.92 20.65
CA SER A 52 3.68 13.62 21.53
C SER A 52 4.45 14.87 21.93
N LYS A 53 4.95 14.88 23.16
CA LYS A 53 5.89 15.89 23.66
C LYS A 53 7.32 15.34 23.73
N ASP A 54 7.48 14.03 23.57
CA ASP A 54 8.78 13.36 23.61
C ASP A 54 9.55 13.59 22.28
N PRO A 55 10.76 14.15 22.31
CA PRO A 55 11.52 14.44 21.10
C PRO A 55 11.98 13.18 20.38
N GLN A 56 12.18 12.05 21.07
CA GLN A 56 12.58 10.78 20.44
C GLN A 56 11.42 10.19 19.64
N ILE A 57 10.22 10.22 20.20
CA ILE A 57 8.99 9.80 19.51
C ILE A 57 8.73 10.70 18.30
N LYS A 58 8.89 12.02 18.43
CA LYS A 58 8.74 12.93 17.28
C LYS A 58 9.76 12.65 16.17
N THR A 59 11.00 12.40 16.52
CA THR A 59 12.04 12.06 15.53
C THR A 59 11.69 10.76 14.80
N PHE A 60 11.31 9.73 15.53
CA PHE A 60 10.86 8.47 14.96
C PHE A 60 9.62 8.65 14.07
N ALA A 61 8.62 9.38 14.54
CA ALA A 61 7.40 9.65 13.79
C ALA A 61 7.67 10.40 12.47
N GLN A 62 8.60 11.37 12.48
CA GLN A 62 9.01 12.05 11.25
C GLN A 62 9.68 11.08 10.26
N GLN A 63 10.49 10.15 10.74
CA GLN A 63 11.09 9.11 9.92
C GLN A 63 10.00 8.21 9.32
N MET A 64 9.01 7.76 10.11
CA MET A 64 7.87 6.96 9.62
C MET A 64 7.11 7.68 8.51
N VAL A 65 6.77 8.95 8.70
CA VAL A 65 6.08 9.75 7.67
C VAL A 65 6.90 9.82 6.38
N THR A 66 8.20 10.07 6.49
CA THR A 66 9.07 10.23 5.32
C THR A 66 9.25 8.91 4.56
N ASP A 67 9.69 7.88 5.27
CA ASP A 67 10.06 6.60 4.65
C ASP A 67 8.83 5.88 4.07
N HIS A 68 7.69 5.86 4.80
CA HIS A 68 6.49 5.22 4.31
C HIS A 68 5.79 6.01 3.20
N THR A 69 5.89 7.34 3.16
CA THR A 69 5.42 8.11 2.01
C THR A 69 6.18 7.72 0.73
N GLN A 70 7.51 7.61 0.81
CA GLN A 70 8.34 7.21 -0.33
C GLN A 70 8.05 5.76 -0.75
N ALA A 71 7.94 4.85 0.21
CA ALA A 71 7.62 3.45 -0.07
C ALA A 71 6.25 3.29 -0.74
N ASN A 72 5.22 4.00 -0.25
CA ASN A 72 3.87 3.98 -0.83
C ASN A 72 3.86 4.49 -2.28
N GLN A 73 4.58 5.58 -2.56
CA GLN A 73 4.72 6.10 -3.92
C GLN A 73 5.38 5.07 -4.84
N LYS A 74 6.49 4.48 -4.42
CA LYS A 74 7.20 3.46 -5.20
C LYS A 74 6.34 2.23 -5.46
N LEU A 75 5.62 1.73 -4.44
CA LEU A 75 4.70 0.60 -4.58
C LEU A 75 3.54 0.93 -5.54
N GLY A 76 2.95 2.11 -5.44
CA GLY A 76 1.91 2.56 -6.36
C GLY A 76 2.38 2.65 -7.81
N ASP A 77 3.64 3.09 -8.05
CA ASP A 77 4.23 3.11 -9.38
C ASP A 77 4.45 1.70 -9.94
N ILE A 78 4.89 0.76 -9.10
CA ILE A 78 5.05 -0.65 -9.48
C ILE A 78 3.68 -1.28 -9.79
N ALA A 79 2.70 -1.11 -8.91
CA ALA A 79 1.36 -1.65 -9.09
C ALA A 79 0.74 -1.17 -10.42
N ARG A 80 0.88 0.12 -10.73
CA ARG A 80 0.40 0.69 -11.99
C ARG A 80 1.07 0.09 -13.22
N LYS A 81 2.38 -0.20 -13.16
CA LYS A 81 3.11 -0.87 -14.26
C LYS A 81 2.67 -2.32 -14.47
N LEU A 82 2.20 -2.96 -13.41
CA LEU A 82 1.76 -4.35 -13.42
C LEU A 82 0.24 -4.51 -13.62
N ASP A 83 -0.49 -3.42 -13.89
CA ASP A 83 -1.96 -3.41 -13.96
C ASP A 83 -2.63 -4.00 -12.70
N ILE A 84 -2.03 -3.71 -11.52
CA ILE A 84 -2.56 -4.08 -10.21
C ILE A 84 -3.31 -2.87 -9.64
N SER A 85 -4.52 -3.10 -9.15
CA SER A 85 -5.30 -2.09 -8.44
C SER A 85 -4.64 -1.75 -7.08
N VAL A 86 -4.69 -0.48 -6.70
CA VAL A 86 -4.25 -0.03 -5.38
C VAL A 86 -5.48 0.40 -4.58
N PRO A 87 -5.58 0.03 -3.29
CA PRO A 87 -6.68 0.43 -2.44
C PRO A 87 -6.85 1.96 -2.35
N ASP A 88 -8.07 2.42 -2.13
CA ASP A 88 -8.37 3.84 -2.01
C ASP A 88 -7.76 4.44 -0.73
N GLU A 89 -6.89 5.42 -0.90
CA GLU A 89 -6.16 6.07 0.21
C GLU A 89 -7.10 6.78 1.19
N ALA A 90 -8.18 7.40 0.72
CA ALA A 90 -9.10 8.10 1.60
C ALA A 90 -9.87 7.13 2.49
N ALA A 91 -10.33 6.00 1.92
CA ALA A 91 -10.99 4.94 2.68
C ALA A 91 -10.07 4.33 3.74
N LEU A 92 -8.81 4.07 3.40
CA LEU A 92 -7.81 3.56 4.35
C LEU A 92 -7.51 4.59 5.45
N THR A 93 -7.36 5.86 5.10
CA THR A 93 -7.16 6.94 6.08
C THR A 93 -8.30 7.01 7.09
N GLU A 94 -9.56 6.90 6.65
CA GLU A 94 -10.71 6.89 7.55
C GLU A 94 -10.74 5.64 8.44
N LYS A 95 -10.33 4.48 7.94
CA LYS A 95 -10.17 3.25 8.73
C LYS A 95 -9.15 3.44 9.85
N VAL A 96 -8.00 4.03 9.55
CA VAL A 96 -6.94 4.32 10.52
C VAL A 96 -7.40 5.34 11.57
N LYS A 97 -8.06 6.41 11.17
CA LYS A 97 -8.64 7.40 12.10
C LYS A 97 -9.60 6.74 13.10
N LYS A 98 -10.46 5.83 12.65
CA LYS A 98 -11.36 5.07 13.55
C LYS A 98 -10.59 4.15 14.50
N MET A 99 -9.49 3.56 14.09
CA MET A 99 -8.62 2.76 14.95
C MET A 99 -7.99 3.62 16.05
N ILE A 100 -7.45 4.79 15.71
CA ILE A 100 -6.81 5.72 16.64
C ILE A 100 -7.79 6.23 17.72
N LEU A 101 -9.08 6.30 17.43
CA LEU A 101 -10.08 6.70 18.44
C LEU A 101 -10.12 5.77 19.66
N LYS A 102 -9.62 4.53 19.53
CA LYS A 102 -9.53 3.56 20.63
C LYS A 102 -8.36 3.82 21.58
N TRP A 103 -7.42 4.70 21.21
CA TRP A 103 -6.24 5.04 22.04
C TRP A 103 -6.51 6.05 23.16
N ARG A 104 -7.77 6.29 23.51
CA ARG A 104 -8.17 7.36 24.45
C ARG A 104 -7.86 7.09 25.92
N ASP A 105 -7.79 5.82 26.31
CA ASP A 105 -7.68 5.40 27.73
C ASP A 105 -6.24 5.19 28.19
N GLU A 106 -5.26 5.26 27.26
CA GLU A 106 -3.85 5.16 27.54
C GLU A 106 -3.12 6.47 27.24
N SER A 107 -1.90 6.64 27.78
CA SER A 107 -1.05 7.72 27.28
C SER A 107 -0.84 7.55 25.78
N PHE A 108 -0.95 8.63 25.03
CA PHE A 108 -0.79 8.57 23.56
C PHE A 108 0.54 7.91 23.16
N ASP A 109 1.63 8.35 23.83
CA ASP A 109 2.98 7.86 23.52
C ASP A 109 3.11 6.34 23.69
N ARG A 110 2.53 5.79 24.78
CA ARG A 110 2.49 4.35 25.01
C ARG A 110 1.71 3.60 23.93
N SER A 111 0.51 4.08 23.60
CA SER A 111 -0.31 3.46 22.54
C SER A 111 0.40 3.51 21.19
N TYR A 112 1.05 4.63 20.87
CA TYR A 112 1.79 4.80 19.64
C TYR A 112 2.95 3.81 19.55
N VAL A 113 3.85 3.77 20.55
CA VAL A 113 5.03 2.88 20.46
C VAL A 113 4.66 1.40 20.46
N ASN A 114 3.61 1.00 21.19
CA ASN A 114 3.11 -0.38 21.17
C ASN A 114 2.56 -0.75 19.79
N ASN A 115 1.77 0.14 19.19
CA ASN A 115 1.28 -0.04 17.83
C ASN A 115 2.42 -0.13 16.81
N GLN A 116 3.45 0.71 16.94
CA GLN A 116 4.61 0.69 16.04
C GLN A 116 5.36 -0.64 16.07
N VAL A 117 5.55 -1.24 17.24
CA VAL A 117 6.17 -2.57 17.34
C VAL A 117 5.30 -3.62 16.64
N GLU A 118 4.01 -3.69 16.96
CA GLU A 118 3.10 -4.68 16.38
C GLU A 118 2.99 -4.53 14.84
N ALA A 119 2.84 -3.30 14.35
CA ALA A 119 2.72 -3.02 12.93
C ALA A 119 3.99 -3.40 12.16
N HIS A 120 5.17 -3.07 12.70
CA HIS A 120 6.43 -3.39 12.05
C HIS A 120 6.79 -4.88 12.11
N GLU A 121 6.40 -5.61 13.17
CA GLU A 121 6.54 -7.07 13.19
C GLU A 121 5.76 -7.72 12.05
N LYS A 122 4.51 -7.30 11.83
CA LYS A 122 3.68 -7.77 10.72
C LYS A 122 4.23 -7.36 9.36
N ALA A 123 4.71 -6.11 9.23
CA ALA A 123 5.30 -5.62 7.99
C ALA A 123 6.58 -6.37 7.61
N VAL A 124 7.47 -6.63 8.58
CA VAL A 124 8.70 -7.42 8.35
C VAL A 124 8.36 -8.83 7.87
N GLU A 125 7.37 -9.49 8.46
CA GLU A 125 6.93 -10.82 8.02
C GLU A 125 6.37 -10.79 6.60
N LEU A 126 5.47 -9.84 6.30
CA LEU A 126 4.86 -9.65 4.99
C LEU A 126 5.93 -9.43 3.90
N PHE A 127 6.83 -8.49 4.13
CA PHE A 127 7.88 -8.15 3.15
C PHE A 127 8.92 -9.25 2.99
N ARG A 128 9.25 -9.98 4.06
CA ARG A 128 10.15 -11.15 3.98
C ARG A 128 9.55 -12.26 3.13
N LYS A 129 8.26 -12.55 3.30
CA LYS A 129 7.53 -13.52 2.49
C LYS A 129 7.54 -13.11 1.01
N GLU A 130 7.21 -11.86 0.71
CA GLU A 130 7.19 -11.35 -0.67
C GLU A 130 8.56 -11.40 -1.33
N ALA A 131 9.60 -10.95 -0.61
CA ALA A 131 10.98 -11.00 -1.11
C ALA A 131 11.47 -12.42 -1.40
N ALA A 132 10.98 -13.42 -0.68
CA ALA A 132 11.36 -14.81 -0.86
C ALA A 132 10.59 -15.50 -1.98
N SER A 133 9.28 -15.30 -2.08
CA SER A 133 8.36 -16.16 -2.83
C SER A 133 7.54 -15.48 -3.93
N SER A 134 7.63 -14.15 -4.11
CA SER A 134 6.88 -13.47 -5.17
C SER A 134 7.27 -13.97 -6.56
N ASP A 135 6.28 -14.19 -7.41
CA ASP A 135 6.42 -14.48 -8.84
C ASP A 135 6.55 -13.20 -9.70
N LYS A 136 6.26 -12.02 -9.12
CA LYS A 136 6.40 -10.71 -9.74
C LYS A 136 7.76 -10.12 -9.37
N ALA A 137 8.68 -10.07 -10.34
CA ALA A 137 10.07 -9.64 -10.13
C ALA A 137 10.17 -8.23 -9.50
N GLU A 138 9.30 -7.30 -9.90
CA GLU A 138 9.28 -5.93 -9.41
C GLU A 138 8.82 -5.85 -7.95
N LEU A 139 7.80 -6.62 -7.56
CA LEU A 139 7.33 -6.70 -6.16
C LEU A 139 8.37 -7.39 -5.28
N LYS A 140 8.97 -8.48 -5.78
CA LYS A 140 10.06 -9.17 -5.10
C LYS A 140 11.25 -8.25 -4.82
N ALA A 141 11.68 -7.48 -5.83
CA ALA A 141 12.77 -6.52 -5.69
C ALA A 141 12.42 -5.41 -4.70
N PHE A 142 11.22 -4.81 -4.82
CA PHE A 142 10.74 -3.79 -3.91
C PHE A 142 10.71 -4.28 -2.46
N ALA A 143 10.18 -5.48 -2.23
CA ALA A 143 10.13 -6.06 -0.89
C ALA A 143 11.54 -6.30 -0.32
N GLY A 144 12.46 -6.85 -1.11
CA GLY A 144 13.84 -7.08 -0.71
C GLY A 144 14.63 -5.80 -0.40
N GLU A 145 14.40 -4.73 -1.15
CA GLU A 145 15.03 -3.43 -0.92
C GLU A 145 14.45 -2.70 0.30
N THR A 146 13.16 -2.90 0.59
CA THR A 146 12.46 -2.23 1.69
C THR A 146 12.63 -2.94 3.03
N LEU A 147 12.77 -4.27 3.02
CA LEU A 147 12.85 -5.10 4.23
C LEU A 147 13.90 -4.65 5.25
N PRO A 148 15.16 -4.33 4.88
CA PRO A 148 16.15 -3.87 5.85
C PRO A 148 15.72 -2.59 6.59
N LYS A 149 15.03 -1.68 5.92
CA LYS A 149 14.51 -0.45 6.50
C LYS A 149 13.40 -0.75 7.53
N LEU A 150 12.49 -1.68 7.22
CA LEU A 150 11.44 -2.10 8.14
C LEU A 150 12.02 -2.79 9.38
N GLU A 151 13.09 -3.56 9.23
CA GLU A 151 13.81 -4.18 10.36
C GLU A 151 14.51 -3.13 11.25
N GLU A 152 15.08 -2.06 10.66
CA GLU A 152 15.62 -0.92 11.38
C GLU A 152 14.52 -0.17 12.15
N HIS A 153 13.38 0.10 11.52
CA HIS A 153 12.22 0.72 12.17
C HIS A 153 11.71 -0.12 13.35
N LEU A 154 11.59 -1.43 13.17
CA LEU A 154 11.18 -2.34 14.24
C LEU A 154 12.12 -2.29 15.45
N LYS A 155 13.43 -2.31 15.19
CA LYS A 155 14.43 -2.18 16.24
C LYS A 155 14.25 -0.88 17.02
N HIS A 156 14.12 0.25 16.33
CA HIS A 156 13.94 1.56 16.95
C HIS A 156 12.60 1.64 17.71
N ALA A 157 11.53 1.09 17.15
CA ALA A 157 10.23 1.02 17.83
C ALA A 157 10.33 0.23 19.16
N LYS A 158 11.05 -0.90 19.20
CA LYS A 158 11.29 -1.68 20.43
C LYS A 158 12.13 -0.92 21.45
N GLU A 159 13.09 -0.12 21.03
CA GLU A 159 13.85 0.75 21.92
C GLU A 159 12.96 1.84 22.56
N LEU A 160 12.06 2.44 21.79
CA LEU A 160 11.08 3.39 22.29
C LEU A 160 10.05 2.72 23.21
N GLN A 161 9.58 1.52 22.85
CA GLN A 161 8.65 0.75 23.67
C GLN A 161 9.23 0.42 25.05
N ALA A 162 10.51 0.06 25.14
CA ALA A 162 11.18 -0.21 26.42
C ALA A 162 11.17 1.02 27.34
N LYS A 163 11.11 2.24 26.81
CA LYS A 163 11.10 3.49 27.58
C LYS A 163 9.69 3.99 27.90
N HIS A 164 8.72 3.77 27.02
CA HIS A 164 7.40 4.41 27.06
C HIS A 164 6.24 3.40 27.09
N GLY A 165 6.49 2.12 26.84
CA GLY A 165 5.46 1.10 26.66
C GLY A 165 4.94 0.47 27.96
N GLN A 166 5.48 0.87 29.14
CA GLN A 166 5.08 0.34 30.45
C GLN A 166 3.93 1.15 31.08
#